data_121a4cfa6c1b3355b59330c3217a43fe
#
_entry.id   121a4cfa6c1b3355b59330c3217a43fe
#
_cell.length_a   1.000
_cell.length_b   1.000
_cell.length_c   1.000
_cell.angle_alpha   90.00
_cell.angle_beta   90.00
_cell.angle_gamma   90.00
#
_symmetry.space_group_name_H-M   'P 1'
#
loop_
_entity.id
_entity.type
_entity.pdbx_description
1 polymer ?
#
loop_
_entity_poly.entity_id
_entity_poly.type
_entity_poly.pdbx_seq_one_letter_code
_entity_poly.pdbx_strand_id
1 'polypeptide(L)'
;MVPVPQFNKIFHYSNISIVTGTLNRVEYLRDLLHNTVYADERIELVLVDGGSTDGTIEVLEDLSHPRVKLIQHGQRSSYPHYMNLGIQNASHELVCQWNDDVLLVNGWDEVFDEISDEYDAYLFNWKTGAAKDIDDEAWLKCDHIRDNGWIIINNADHEYAQSTGEQYGEVVMNYGIYKKSVFRQYGLYHPAYRYYCADGEMAMRAYYGGCKFKSLNNIKVCVLPAEKRAIMDDQDVHRYNIACPRYVRGEFQKGFELL
;
A
#
# COMPACT_ATOMS: atom_id res chain seq x y z
N MET A 1 15.32 39.36 -24.54
CA MET A 1 14.63 38.18 -24.00
C MET A 1 14.82 38.18 -22.52
N VAL A 2 13.77 38.47 -21.78
CA VAL A 2 13.77 38.42 -20.30
C VAL A 2 13.59 36.94 -19.94
N PRO A 3 14.45 36.35 -19.08
CA PRO A 3 14.27 34.96 -18.67
C PRO A 3 12.99 34.88 -17.83
N VAL A 4 12.09 34.01 -18.25
CA VAL A 4 10.89 33.66 -17.46
C VAL A 4 11.38 32.96 -16.20
N PRO A 5 11.02 33.43 -14.99
CA PRO A 5 11.40 32.74 -13.77
C PRO A 5 10.74 31.37 -13.78
N GLN A 6 11.53 30.29 -13.79
CA GLN A 6 11.08 28.98 -13.44
C GLN A 6 10.72 29.00 -11.96
N PHE A 7 9.45 29.16 -11.65
CA PHE A 7 8.93 28.86 -10.33
C PHE A 7 9.05 27.34 -10.14
N ASN A 8 10.15 26.90 -9.51
CA ASN A 8 10.19 25.60 -8.88
C ASN A 8 9.07 25.61 -7.81
N LYS A 9 7.91 25.07 -8.16
CA LYS A 9 6.89 24.73 -7.17
C LYS A 9 7.51 23.64 -6.29
N ILE A 10 8.08 24.03 -5.16
CA ILE A 10 8.36 23.11 -4.07
C ILE A 10 6.98 22.68 -3.56
N PHE A 11 6.51 21.54 -4.02
CA PHE A 11 5.34 20.90 -3.43
C PHE A 11 5.80 20.30 -2.11
N HIS A 12 5.62 21.01 -1.01
CA HIS A 12 5.70 20.42 0.31
C HIS A 12 4.47 19.52 0.46
N TYR A 13 4.69 18.21 0.32
CA TYR A 13 3.69 17.20 0.66
C TYR A 13 3.52 17.20 2.18
N SER A 14 2.45 17.80 2.66
CA SER A 14 2.24 17.98 4.10
C SER A 14 1.34 16.93 4.73
N ASN A 15 0.59 16.15 3.94
CA ASN A 15 -0.41 15.22 4.46
C ASN A 15 -0.44 13.93 3.66
N ILE A 16 -0.84 12.84 4.32
CA ILE A 16 -0.97 11.49 3.75
C ILE A 16 -2.38 10.95 4.01
N SER A 17 -3.00 10.36 3.01
CA SER A 17 -4.20 9.54 3.18
C SER A 17 -3.79 8.07 3.26
N ILE A 18 -3.94 7.46 4.43
CA ILE A 18 -3.80 6.02 4.62
C ILE A 18 -5.09 5.35 4.13
N VAL A 19 -4.97 4.38 3.24
CA VAL A 19 -6.11 3.65 2.67
C VAL A 19 -6.03 2.19 3.06
N THR A 20 -7.11 1.67 3.64
CA THR A 20 -7.23 0.26 4.00
C THR A 20 -8.66 -0.24 3.88
N GLY A 21 -8.82 -1.54 3.61
CA GLY A 21 -10.07 -2.26 3.78
C GLY A 21 -10.19 -2.85 5.19
N THR A 22 -11.41 -3.06 5.67
CA THR A 22 -11.67 -3.78 6.92
C THR A 22 -12.92 -4.65 6.81
N LEU A 23 -12.96 -5.74 7.57
CA LEU A 23 -14.11 -6.61 7.71
C LEU A 23 -14.04 -7.42 8.99
N ASN A 24 -14.90 -7.12 9.98
CA ASN A 24 -14.93 -7.78 11.27
C ASN A 24 -13.56 -7.75 11.98
N ARG A 25 -13.03 -6.55 12.21
CA ARG A 25 -11.69 -6.29 12.75
C ARG A 25 -11.70 -5.26 13.88
N VAL A 26 -12.79 -5.18 14.65
CA VAL A 26 -12.92 -4.22 15.77
C VAL A 26 -11.76 -4.32 16.77
N GLU A 27 -11.17 -5.50 16.94
CA GLU A 27 -10.03 -5.75 17.83
C GLU A 27 -8.74 -5.03 17.40
N TYR A 28 -8.55 -4.78 16.09
CA TYR A 28 -7.39 -4.06 15.54
C TYR A 28 -7.64 -2.56 15.38
N LEU A 29 -8.91 -2.15 15.38
CA LEU A 29 -9.30 -0.78 15.07
C LEU A 29 -8.67 0.24 16.02
N ARG A 30 -8.59 -0.07 17.30
CA ARG A 30 -7.97 0.80 18.29
C ARG A 30 -6.48 1.04 17.98
N ASP A 31 -5.75 -0.04 17.73
CA ASP A 31 -4.32 0.02 17.45
C ASP A 31 -4.07 0.77 16.13
N LEU A 32 -4.88 0.52 15.10
CA LEU A 32 -4.85 1.26 13.84
C LEU A 32 -5.06 2.76 14.03
N LEU A 33 -6.08 3.18 14.77
CA LEU A 33 -6.36 4.59 15.04
C LEU A 33 -5.24 5.27 15.81
N HIS A 34 -4.71 4.61 16.85
CA HIS A 34 -3.60 5.14 17.64
C HIS A 34 -2.31 5.27 16.84
N ASN A 35 -2.07 4.34 15.90
CA ASN A 35 -0.88 4.34 15.06
C ASN A 35 -1.01 5.22 13.80
N THR A 36 -2.19 5.77 13.53
CA THR A 36 -2.47 6.63 12.37
C THR A 36 -2.93 8.03 12.80
N VAL A 37 -4.23 8.27 12.81
CA VAL A 37 -4.81 9.62 13.03
C VAL A 37 -4.55 10.20 14.42
N TYR A 38 -4.30 9.39 15.44
CA TYR A 38 -3.88 9.88 16.75
C TYR A 38 -2.36 10.03 16.88
N ALA A 39 -1.57 9.35 16.03
CA ALA A 39 -0.13 9.48 16.03
C ALA A 39 0.34 10.78 15.39
N ASP A 40 -0.31 11.25 14.33
CA ASP A 40 0.10 12.44 13.59
C ASP A 40 -1.11 13.17 12.98
N GLU A 41 -1.14 14.50 13.16
CA GLU A 41 -2.24 15.35 12.66
C GLU A 41 -2.27 15.46 11.12
N ARG A 42 -1.20 15.11 10.43
CA ARG A 42 -1.09 15.12 8.97
C ARG A 42 -1.68 13.90 8.30
N ILE A 43 -2.17 12.92 9.09
CA ILE A 43 -2.72 11.65 8.60
C ILE A 43 -4.24 11.72 8.49
N GLU A 44 -4.75 11.39 7.31
CA GLU A 44 -6.14 10.99 7.08
C GLU A 44 -6.20 9.45 7.01
N LEU A 45 -7.19 8.83 7.62
CA LEU A 45 -7.49 7.41 7.46
C LEU A 45 -8.76 7.24 6.63
N VAL A 46 -8.63 6.61 5.47
CA VAL A 46 -9.75 6.22 4.61
C VAL A 46 -9.96 4.72 4.75
N LEU A 47 -11.03 4.34 5.43
CA LEU A 47 -11.33 2.98 5.80
C LEU A 47 -12.57 2.50 5.03
N VAL A 48 -12.40 1.42 4.23
CA VAL A 48 -13.48 0.83 3.43
C VAL A 48 -13.98 -0.42 4.12
N ASP A 49 -15.19 -0.35 4.66
CA ASP A 49 -15.80 -1.47 5.39
C ASP A 49 -16.54 -2.44 4.46
N GLY A 50 -16.24 -3.71 4.59
CA GLY A 50 -16.82 -4.82 3.83
C GLY A 50 -18.11 -5.40 4.39
N GLY A 51 -18.83 -4.66 5.26
CA GLY A 51 -20.06 -5.11 5.92
C GLY A 51 -19.79 -5.79 7.26
N SER A 52 -19.02 -5.12 8.12
CA SER A 52 -18.72 -5.58 9.47
C SER A 52 -19.97 -5.67 10.33
N THR A 53 -19.97 -6.69 11.22
CA THR A 53 -21.07 -6.98 12.15
C THR A 53 -20.60 -7.21 13.60
N ASP A 54 -19.33 -6.87 13.85
CA ASP A 54 -18.64 -7.12 15.13
C ASP A 54 -18.51 -5.88 16.03
N GLY A 55 -19.15 -4.76 15.65
CA GLY A 55 -19.04 -3.47 16.33
C GLY A 55 -18.05 -2.50 15.68
N THR A 56 -17.37 -2.89 14.59
CA THR A 56 -16.42 -2.01 13.89
C THR A 56 -17.06 -0.70 13.42
N ILE A 57 -18.26 -0.77 12.83
CA ILE A 57 -18.97 0.40 12.30
C ILE A 57 -19.40 1.32 13.43
N GLU A 58 -20.03 0.77 14.46
CA GLU A 58 -20.52 1.50 15.63
C GLU A 58 -19.39 2.28 16.32
N VAL A 59 -18.22 1.65 16.50
CA VAL A 59 -17.06 2.32 17.09
C VAL A 59 -16.58 3.48 16.22
N LEU A 60 -16.55 3.33 14.90
CA LEU A 60 -16.12 4.38 13.97
C LEU A 60 -17.11 5.54 13.89
N GLU A 61 -18.42 5.27 13.93
CA GLU A 61 -19.47 6.28 13.93
C GLU A 61 -19.49 7.07 15.25
N ASP A 62 -19.37 6.38 16.38
CA ASP A 62 -19.29 7.01 17.70
C ASP A 62 -18.04 7.88 17.86
N LEU A 63 -16.91 7.44 17.25
CA LEU A 63 -15.67 8.20 17.27
C LEU A 63 -15.82 9.55 16.56
N SER A 64 -16.56 9.61 15.46
CA SER A 64 -16.80 10.82 14.64
C SER A 64 -15.56 11.68 14.43
N HIS A 65 -14.42 11.04 14.18
CA HIS A 65 -13.13 11.72 14.08
C HIS A 65 -12.98 12.44 12.72
N PRO A 66 -12.63 13.74 12.66
CA PRO A 66 -12.67 14.54 11.43
C PRO A 66 -11.70 14.07 10.34
N ARG A 67 -10.67 13.32 10.70
CA ARG A 67 -9.68 12.77 9.78
C ARG A 67 -9.85 11.26 9.51
N VAL A 68 -10.96 10.67 9.96
CA VAL A 68 -11.36 9.30 9.62
C VAL A 68 -12.53 9.35 8.66
N LYS A 69 -12.34 8.80 7.48
CA LYS A 69 -13.37 8.67 6.45
C LYS A 69 -13.79 7.22 6.34
N LEU A 70 -14.96 6.89 6.87
CA LEU A 70 -15.57 5.58 6.74
C LEU A 70 -16.38 5.50 5.43
N ILE A 71 -16.08 4.50 4.62
CA ILE A 71 -16.82 4.15 3.42
C ILE A 71 -17.48 2.79 3.66
N GLN A 72 -18.78 2.80 3.93
CA GLN A 72 -19.55 1.57 4.14
C GLN A 72 -19.90 0.94 2.78
N HIS A 73 -19.06 0.00 2.31
CA HIS A 73 -19.35 -0.78 1.11
C HIS A 73 -20.45 -1.82 1.37
N GLY A 74 -20.57 -2.28 2.62
CA GLY A 74 -21.69 -3.10 3.10
C GLY A 74 -21.68 -4.57 2.67
N GLN A 75 -20.68 -5.02 1.92
CA GLN A 75 -20.48 -6.41 1.54
C GLN A 75 -19.02 -6.75 1.33
N ARG A 76 -18.68 -8.02 1.56
CA ARG A 76 -17.32 -8.51 1.31
C ARG A 76 -16.96 -8.37 -0.18
N SER A 77 -15.79 -7.83 -0.47
CA SER A 77 -15.27 -7.66 -1.82
C SER A 77 -13.78 -8.04 -1.89
N SER A 78 -13.13 -7.76 -3.04
CA SER A 78 -11.71 -8.02 -3.24
C SER A 78 -10.84 -6.91 -2.65
N TYR A 79 -9.57 -7.23 -2.36
CA TYR A 79 -8.58 -6.24 -1.94
C TYR A 79 -8.46 -5.07 -2.94
N PRO A 80 -8.31 -5.29 -4.27
CA PRO A 80 -8.31 -4.22 -5.26
C PRO A 80 -9.53 -3.31 -5.19
N HIS A 81 -10.71 -3.88 -4.94
CA HIS A 81 -11.93 -3.08 -4.85
C HIS A 81 -11.89 -2.11 -3.68
N TYR A 82 -11.50 -2.58 -2.49
CA TYR A 82 -11.37 -1.72 -1.31
C TYR A 82 -10.31 -0.64 -1.53
N MET A 83 -9.14 -1.01 -2.04
CA MET A 83 -8.07 -0.06 -2.32
C MET A 83 -8.50 0.99 -3.34
N ASN A 84 -9.11 0.60 -4.45
CA ASN A 84 -9.55 1.52 -5.49
C ASN A 84 -10.59 2.51 -4.96
N LEU A 85 -11.58 2.02 -4.20
CA LEU A 85 -12.61 2.85 -3.60
C LEU A 85 -12.00 3.83 -2.58
N GLY A 86 -11.08 3.37 -1.76
CA GLY A 86 -10.37 4.21 -0.80
C GLY A 86 -9.48 5.26 -1.47
N ILE A 87 -8.71 4.90 -2.51
CA ILE A 87 -7.85 5.83 -3.27
C ILE A 87 -8.68 6.94 -3.94
N GLN A 88 -9.82 6.58 -4.51
CA GLN A 88 -10.73 7.56 -5.14
C GLN A 88 -11.28 8.56 -4.13
N ASN A 89 -11.47 8.16 -2.88
CA ASN A 89 -11.99 8.98 -1.80
C ASN A 89 -10.92 9.63 -0.91
N ALA A 90 -9.65 9.30 -1.09
CA ALA A 90 -8.54 9.93 -0.37
C ALA A 90 -8.46 11.42 -0.67
N SER A 91 -8.25 12.27 0.33
CA SER A 91 -8.21 13.73 0.17
C SER A 91 -6.85 14.24 -0.28
N HIS A 92 -5.76 13.55 0.09
CA HIS A 92 -4.39 14.03 -0.11
C HIS A 92 -3.74 13.47 -1.37
N GLU A 93 -2.71 14.14 -1.86
CA GLU A 93 -1.94 13.73 -3.05
C GLU A 93 -1.05 12.50 -2.76
N LEU A 94 -0.65 12.31 -1.50
CA LEU A 94 0.05 11.12 -1.05
C LEU A 94 -0.95 10.10 -0.52
N VAL A 95 -0.92 8.91 -1.06
CA VAL A 95 -1.76 7.78 -0.65
C VAL A 95 -0.89 6.65 -0.14
N CYS A 96 -1.07 6.29 1.12
CA CYS A 96 -0.38 5.17 1.75
C CYS A 96 -1.24 3.91 1.66
N GLN A 97 -0.71 2.87 1.03
CA GLN A 97 -1.28 1.54 1.00
C GLN A 97 -1.09 0.87 2.36
N TRP A 98 -2.16 0.36 2.95
CA TRP A 98 -2.17 -0.17 4.31
C TRP A 98 -3.13 -1.34 4.49
N ASN A 99 -2.99 -2.08 5.61
CA ASN A 99 -3.96 -3.05 6.09
C ASN A 99 -4.38 -2.71 7.53
N ASP A 100 -5.51 -3.22 7.97
CA ASP A 100 -6.08 -2.93 9.29
C ASP A 100 -5.33 -3.62 10.45
N ASP A 101 -4.47 -4.60 10.16
CA ASP A 101 -3.61 -5.31 11.10
C ASP A 101 -2.13 -4.88 11.01
N VAL A 102 -1.87 -3.65 10.58
CA VAL A 102 -0.51 -3.14 10.31
C VAL A 102 -0.22 -1.90 11.13
N LEU A 103 0.97 -1.85 11.70
CA LEU A 103 1.43 -0.76 12.53
C LEU A 103 2.82 -0.26 12.10
N LEU A 104 2.98 1.06 12.05
CA LEU A 104 4.27 1.70 11.85
C LEU A 104 5.06 1.63 13.17
N VAL A 105 6.30 1.13 13.13
CA VAL A 105 7.17 1.05 14.32
C VAL A 105 7.81 2.40 14.63
N ASN A 106 8.26 3.09 13.60
CA ASN A 106 8.81 4.41 13.68
C ASN A 106 7.71 5.48 13.72
N GLY A 107 8.08 6.73 13.99
CA GLY A 107 7.14 7.84 13.88
C GLY A 107 6.84 8.25 12.44
N TRP A 108 5.67 8.84 12.20
CA TRP A 108 5.33 9.40 10.89
C TRP A 108 6.24 10.56 10.48
N ASP A 109 6.86 11.27 11.43
CA ASP A 109 7.84 12.32 11.15
C ASP A 109 8.98 11.81 10.27
N GLU A 110 9.53 10.62 10.57
CA GLU A 110 10.58 10.01 9.76
C GLU A 110 10.12 9.73 8.33
N VAL A 111 8.85 9.34 8.15
CA VAL A 111 8.27 9.12 6.83
C VAL A 111 8.19 10.43 6.04
N PHE A 112 7.71 11.50 6.66
CA PHE A 112 7.60 12.81 6.00
C PHE A 112 8.94 13.40 5.61
N ASP A 113 9.99 13.16 6.39
CA ASP A 113 11.36 13.63 6.12
C ASP A 113 11.96 12.97 4.85
N GLU A 114 11.49 11.79 4.49
CA GLU A 114 11.97 11.03 3.32
C GLU A 114 11.26 11.39 2.01
N ILE A 115 10.12 12.08 2.07
CA ILE A 115 9.31 12.38 0.88
C ILE A 115 9.85 13.59 0.14
N SER A 116 10.02 13.44 -1.18
CA SER A 116 10.53 14.49 -2.05
C SER A 116 9.82 14.49 -3.41
N ASP A 117 10.11 15.50 -4.23
CA ASP A 117 9.60 15.56 -5.61
C ASP A 117 10.33 14.60 -6.56
N GLU A 118 11.48 14.07 -6.15
CA GLU A 118 12.34 13.22 -6.97
C GLU A 118 11.72 11.85 -7.25
N TYR A 119 10.93 11.32 -6.31
CA TYR A 119 10.35 9.98 -6.36
C TYR A 119 8.82 10.04 -6.42
N ASP A 120 8.22 9.02 -7.01
CA ASP A 120 6.78 8.89 -7.21
C ASP A 120 6.14 7.90 -6.23
N ALA A 121 6.93 6.96 -5.71
CA ALA A 121 6.51 5.95 -4.77
C ALA A 121 7.62 5.61 -3.76
N TYR A 122 7.21 5.23 -2.55
CA TYR A 122 8.08 4.95 -1.41
C TYR A 122 7.69 3.62 -0.78
N LEU A 123 8.65 2.70 -0.66
CA LEU A 123 8.44 1.34 -0.15
C LEU A 123 8.94 1.25 1.29
N PHE A 124 8.13 0.64 2.17
CA PHE A 124 8.46 0.44 3.59
C PHE A 124 8.95 -0.99 3.82
N ASN A 125 9.89 -1.15 4.76
CA ASN A 125 10.25 -2.45 5.28
C ASN A 125 9.15 -3.01 6.19
N TRP A 126 8.92 -4.31 6.18
CA TRP A 126 7.91 -4.92 7.01
C TRP A 126 8.29 -6.31 7.53
N LYS A 127 7.71 -6.68 8.68
CA LYS A 127 7.82 -7.99 9.30
C LYS A 127 6.45 -8.48 9.76
N THR A 128 6.26 -9.77 9.84
CA THR A 128 5.03 -10.40 10.35
C THR A 128 5.26 -11.03 11.72
N GLY A 129 4.18 -11.21 12.47
CA GLY A 129 4.23 -11.86 13.79
C GLY A 129 4.68 -10.94 14.92
N ALA A 130 4.66 -9.62 14.72
CA ALA A 130 5.03 -8.66 15.76
C ALA A 130 4.04 -8.64 16.92
N ALA A 131 4.55 -8.33 18.13
CA ALA A 131 3.68 -8.04 19.28
C ALA A 131 2.90 -6.75 19.08
N LYS A 132 1.78 -6.59 19.81
CA LYS A 132 0.98 -5.36 19.77
C LYS A 132 1.70 -4.13 20.31
N ASP A 133 2.56 -4.32 21.33
CA ASP A 133 3.42 -3.27 21.85
C ASP A 133 4.67 -3.20 20.97
N ILE A 134 4.70 -2.20 20.11
CA ILE A 134 5.71 -2.10 19.07
C ILE A 134 6.82 -1.17 19.50
N ASP A 135 7.99 -1.73 19.62
CA ASP A 135 9.28 -1.07 19.81
C ASP A 135 10.34 -1.76 18.96
N ASP A 136 11.57 -1.28 19.03
CA ASP A 136 12.69 -1.91 18.31
C ASP A 136 12.93 -3.37 18.73
N GLU A 137 12.64 -3.71 20.01
CA GLU A 137 12.75 -5.08 20.50
C GLU A 137 11.67 -5.98 19.89
N ALA A 138 10.42 -5.50 19.80
CA ALA A 138 9.34 -6.20 19.12
C ALA A 138 9.65 -6.43 17.64
N TRP A 139 10.25 -5.43 16.97
CA TRP A 139 10.72 -5.56 15.60
C TRP A 139 11.74 -6.68 15.45
N LEU A 140 12.70 -6.81 16.36
CA LEU A 140 13.72 -7.84 16.32
C LEU A 140 13.18 -9.26 16.59
N LYS A 141 12.08 -9.38 17.31
CA LYS A 141 11.43 -10.65 17.67
C LYS A 141 10.41 -11.13 16.64
N CYS A 142 10.22 -10.45 15.53
CA CYS A 142 9.25 -10.85 14.52
C CYS A 142 9.65 -12.21 13.89
N ASP A 143 8.65 -13.11 13.76
CA ASP A 143 8.86 -14.49 13.31
C ASP A 143 9.28 -14.60 11.84
N HIS A 144 8.91 -13.63 11.02
CA HIS A 144 9.15 -13.69 9.60
C HIS A 144 9.66 -12.34 9.09
N ILE A 145 10.92 -12.34 8.67
CA ILE A 145 11.54 -11.18 8.02
C ILE A 145 11.26 -11.29 6.54
N ARG A 146 10.58 -10.28 6.00
CA ARG A 146 10.70 -9.99 4.59
C ARG A 146 11.29 -8.61 4.47
N ASP A 147 12.52 -8.55 3.96
CA ASP A 147 13.12 -7.30 3.54
C ASP A 147 12.34 -6.83 2.31
N ASN A 148 11.25 -6.11 2.55
CA ASN A 148 10.43 -5.52 1.52
C ASN A 148 10.72 -4.03 1.43
N GLY A 149 10.38 -3.48 0.32
CA GLY A 149 10.82 -2.18 -0.09
C GLY A 149 12.04 -2.31 -1.00
N TRP A 150 12.22 -3.48 -1.63
CA TRP A 150 13.34 -3.75 -2.51
C TRP A 150 12.88 -3.97 -3.94
N ILE A 151 13.73 -3.55 -4.84
CA ILE A 151 13.74 -4.07 -6.20
C ILE A 151 14.58 -5.34 -6.14
N ILE A 152 13.91 -6.50 -6.14
CA ILE A 152 14.57 -7.79 -6.16
C ILE A 152 15.05 -8.04 -7.58
N ILE A 153 16.36 -8.09 -7.76
CA ILE A 153 16.94 -8.52 -9.02
C ILE A 153 17.13 -10.02 -8.92
N ASN A 154 16.48 -10.77 -9.78
CA ASN A 154 16.57 -12.22 -9.91
C ASN A 154 15.40 -13.01 -9.29
N ASN A 155 14.39 -13.21 -10.10
CA ASN A 155 13.24 -14.03 -9.75
C ASN A 155 13.33 -15.45 -10.38
N ALA A 156 14.48 -16.11 -10.23
CA ALA A 156 14.73 -17.43 -10.80
C ALA A 156 13.69 -18.50 -10.39
N ASP A 157 13.04 -18.29 -9.26
CA ASP A 157 12.00 -19.18 -8.74
C ASP A 157 10.61 -18.92 -9.35
N HIS A 158 10.47 -17.89 -10.18
CA HIS A 158 9.20 -17.57 -10.80
C HIS A 158 8.86 -18.57 -11.91
N GLU A 159 7.61 -19.02 -12.01
CA GLU A 159 7.17 -19.98 -13.02
C GLU A 159 7.55 -19.55 -14.46
N TYR A 160 7.42 -18.26 -14.75
CA TYR A 160 7.84 -17.71 -16.04
C TYR A 160 9.35 -17.82 -16.26
N ALA A 161 10.19 -17.46 -15.28
CA ALA A 161 11.64 -17.58 -15.38
C ALA A 161 12.08 -19.04 -15.53
N GLN A 162 11.42 -19.95 -14.83
CA GLN A 162 11.67 -21.39 -14.98
C GLN A 162 11.30 -21.91 -16.36
N SER A 163 10.25 -21.39 -16.98
CA SER A 163 9.76 -21.84 -18.30
C SER A 163 10.52 -21.22 -19.46
N THR A 164 11.00 -19.97 -19.35
CA THR A 164 11.62 -19.22 -20.42
C THR A 164 13.11 -18.96 -20.23
N GLY A 165 13.60 -19.09 -19.00
CA GLY A 165 14.96 -18.69 -18.60
C GLY A 165 15.16 -17.16 -18.50
N GLU A 166 14.13 -16.35 -18.76
CA GLU A 166 14.18 -14.89 -18.61
C GLU A 166 14.05 -14.51 -17.14
N GLN A 167 14.94 -13.63 -16.68
CA GLN A 167 14.94 -13.05 -15.35
C GLN A 167 14.70 -11.53 -15.44
N TYR A 168 14.00 -10.97 -14.48
CA TYR A 168 13.75 -9.53 -14.39
C TYR A 168 13.77 -9.04 -12.94
N GLY A 169 13.93 -7.73 -12.75
CA GLY A 169 13.77 -7.11 -11.44
C GLY A 169 12.31 -7.10 -11.02
N GLU A 170 12.05 -7.41 -9.78
CA GLU A 170 10.72 -7.40 -9.18
C GLU A 170 10.63 -6.31 -8.11
N VAL A 171 9.55 -5.52 -8.14
CA VAL A 171 9.25 -4.53 -7.09
C VAL A 171 8.27 -5.13 -6.12
N VAL A 172 8.70 -5.29 -4.88
CA VAL A 172 7.86 -5.81 -3.81
C VAL A 172 7.41 -4.65 -2.93
N MET A 173 6.16 -4.25 -3.06
CA MET A 173 5.56 -3.17 -2.29
C MET A 173 4.25 -3.62 -1.66
N ASN A 174 4.33 -4.13 -0.43
CA ASN A 174 3.14 -4.47 0.37
C ASN A 174 2.64 -3.25 1.14
N TYR A 175 3.56 -2.41 1.61
CA TYR A 175 3.26 -1.19 2.37
C TYR A 175 4.13 -0.05 1.86
N GLY A 176 3.53 1.13 1.73
CA GLY A 176 4.24 2.28 1.23
C GLY A 176 3.31 3.35 0.66
N ILE A 177 3.91 4.35 0.07
CA ILE A 177 3.21 5.54 -0.40
C ILE A 177 3.32 5.66 -1.91
N TYR A 178 2.22 5.96 -2.57
CA TYR A 178 2.17 6.42 -3.94
C TYR A 178 1.72 7.89 -4.01
N LYS A 179 2.30 8.67 -4.90
CA LYS A 179 1.66 9.90 -5.37
C LYS A 179 0.43 9.55 -6.21
N LYS A 180 -0.67 10.27 -6.08
CA LYS A 180 -1.89 10.03 -6.89
C LYS A 180 -1.65 10.13 -8.40
N SER A 181 -0.62 10.87 -8.81
CA SER A 181 -0.18 10.91 -10.21
C SER A 181 0.16 9.54 -10.77
N VAL A 182 0.67 8.61 -9.94
CA VAL A 182 0.95 7.22 -10.32
C VAL A 182 -0.34 6.51 -10.74
N PHE A 183 -1.40 6.63 -9.94
CA PHE A 183 -2.70 6.03 -10.29
C PHE A 183 -3.34 6.69 -11.52
N ARG A 184 -3.17 8.00 -11.70
CA ARG A 184 -3.63 8.69 -12.91
C ARG A 184 -2.91 8.24 -14.17
N GLN A 185 -1.62 7.95 -14.06
CA GLN A 185 -0.79 7.58 -15.21
C GLN A 185 -0.86 6.09 -15.54
N TYR A 186 -0.80 5.23 -14.52
CA TYR A 186 -0.69 3.78 -14.68
C TYR A 186 -1.99 3.03 -14.36
N GLY A 187 -3.03 3.72 -13.89
CA GLY A 187 -4.30 3.16 -13.48
C GLY A 187 -4.30 2.64 -12.03
N LEU A 188 -5.47 2.28 -11.57
CA LEU A 188 -5.72 1.73 -10.24
C LEU A 188 -5.33 0.24 -10.16
N TYR A 189 -5.54 -0.38 -9.00
CA TYR A 189 -5.37 -1.82 -8.80
C TYR A 189 -6.26 -2.62 -9.76
N HIS A 190 -5.70 -3.65 -10.36
CA HIS A 190 -6.41 -4.44 -11.37
C HIS A 190 -7.55 -5.27 -10.75
N PRO A 191 -8.82 -5.06 -11.14
CA PRO A 191 -9.98 -5.65 -10.45
C PRO A 191 -10.14 -7.17 -10.65
N ALA A 192 -9.37 -7.79 -11.56
CA ALA A 192 -9.40 -9.24 -11.74
C ALA A 192 -8.69 -9.99 -10.61
N TYR A 193 -7.82 -9.32 -9.83
CA TYR A 193 -7.23 -9.91 -8.64
C TYR A 193 -8.24 -9.91 -7.49
N ARG A 194 -8.16 -10.93 -6.65
CA ARG A 194 -9.06 -11.03 -5.50
C ARG A 194 -8.38 -10.62 -4.20
N TYR A 195 -7.24 -11.24 -3.88
CA TYR A 195 -6.59 -11.09 -2.58
C TYR A 195 -5.08 -10.92 -2.69
N TYR A 196 -4.41 -11.64 -3.59
CA TYR A 196 -2.96 -11.70 -3.67
C TYR A 196 -2.43 -11.08 -4.95
N CYS A 197 -1.17 -10.68 -4.93
CA CYS A 197 -0.41 -10.18 -6.09
C CYS A 197 -0.95 -8.88 -6.71
N ALA A 198 -2.05 -8.31 -6.24
CA ALA A 198 -2.60 -7.07 -6.80
C ALA A 198 -1.70 -5.86 -6.52
N ASP A 199 -1.12 -5.80 -5.34
CA ASP A 199 -0.13 -4.83 -4.91
C ASP A 199 1.18 -4.97 -5.69
N GLY A 200 1.68 -6.19 -5.82
CA GLY A 200 2.85 -6.49 -6.64
C GLY A 200 2.63 -6.15 -8.12
N GLU A 201 1.47 -6.51 -8.71
CA GLU A 201 1.13 -6.15 -10.09
C GLU A 201 1.11 -4.63 -10.31
N MET A 202 0.48 -3.88 -9.40
CA MET A 202 0.45 -2.42 -9.46
C MET A 202 1.86 -1.83 -9.39
N ALA A 203 2.71 -2.31 -8.48
CA ALA A 203 4.08 -1.87 -8.33
C ALA A 203 4.92 -2.16 -9.58
N MET A 204 4.83 -3.38 -10.13
CA MET A 204 5.53 -3.79 -11.35
C MET A 204 5.10 -2.96 -12.55
N ARG A 205 3.80 -2.76 -12.72
CA ARG A 205 3.24 -1.95 -13.82
C ARG A 205 3.73 -0.51 -13.75
N ALA A 206 3.72 0.10 -12.57
CA ALA A 206 4.18 1.46 -12.37
C ALA A 206 5.71 1.57 -12.57
N TYR A 207 6.50 0.67 -12.00
CA TYR A 207 7.95 0.68 -12.09
C TYR A 207 8.45 0.55 -13.55
N TYR A 208 7.99 -0.46 -14.27
CA TYR A 208 8.37 -0.64 -15.67
C TYR A 208 7.74 0.39 -16.61
N GLY A 209 6.68 1.08 -16.16
CA GLY A 209 6.12 2.26 -16.80
C GLY A 209 6.94 3.53 -16.61
N GLY A 210 7.98 3.51 -15.78
CA GLY A 210 8.89 4.64 -15.53
C GLY A 210 8.65 5.40 -14.23
N CYS A 211 7.77 4.90 -13.34
CA CYS A 211 7.60 5.41 -11.99
C CYS A 211 8.89 5.27 -11.19
N LYS A 212 9.29 6.33 -10.50
CA LYS A 212 10.51 6.34 -9.68
C LYS A 212 10.19 5.90 -8.27
N PHE A 213 10.73 4.74 -7.88
CA PHE A 213 10.58 4.18 -6.56
C PHE A 213 11.78 4.46 -5.67
N LYS A 214 11.54 4.69 -4.38
CA LYS A 214 12.56 4.80 -3.33
C LYS A 214 12.25 3.79 -2.22
N SER A 215 13.22 2.94 -1.88
CA SER A 215 13.12 2.08 -0.69
C SER A 215 13.47 2.87 0.56
N LEU A 216 12.58 2.86 1.55
CA LEU A 216 12.78 3.48 2.87
C LEU A 216 13.11 2.39 3.89
N ASN A 217 14.39 1.94 3.88
CA ASN A 217 14.83 0.80 4.69
C ASN A 217 14.78 1.08 6.19
N ASN A 218 14.81 2.33 6.61
CA ASN A 218 14.66 2.79 7.98
C ASN A 218 13.21 2.84 8.44
N ILE A 219 12.24 2.91 7.53
CA ILE A 219 10.82 2.90 7.87
C ILE A 219 10.35 1.46 8.03
N LYS A 220 9.92 1.13 9.24
CA LYS A 220 9.60 -0.22 9.68
C LYS A 220 8.11 -0.39 9.93
N VAL A 221 7.52 -1.44 9.40
CA VAL A 221 6.10 -1.78 9.53
C VAL A 221 5.96 -3.19 10.09
N CYS A 222 5.17 -3.36 11.14
CA CYS A 222 4.84 -4.66 11.71
C CYS A 222 3.44 -5.08 11.29
N VAL A 223 3.32 -6.33 10.80
CA VAL A 223 2.03 -6.97 10.53
C VAL A 223 1.68 -7.82 11.73
N LEU A 224 0.60 -7.45 12.42
CA LEU A 224 0.12 -8.16 13.61
C LEU A 224 -0.34 -9.58 13.27
N PRO A 225 -0.21 -10.53 14.21
CA PRO A 225 -0.75 -11.87 14.03
C PRO A 225 -2.26 -11.82 13.81
N ALA A 226 -2.74 -12.42 12.74
CA ALA A 226 -4.17 -12.55 12.45
C ALA A 226 -4.55 -14.04 12.40
N GLU A 227 -5.61 -14.41 13.13
CA GLU A 227 -6.09 -15.79 13.13
C GLU A 227 -6.60 -16.27 11.77
N LYS A 228 -7.15 -15.34 10.98
CA LYS A 228 -7.70 -15.65 9.65
C LYS A 228 -7.08 -14.74 8.60
N ARG A 229 -6.20 -15.28 7.79
CA ARG A 229 -5.69 -14.63 6.58
C ARG A 229 -6.45 -15.12 5.36
N ALA A 230 -6.47 -14.31 4.30
CA ALA A 230 -6.96 -14.77 3.01
C ALA A 230 -6.10 -15.95 2.52
N ILE A 231 -6.75 -16.96 1.96
CA ILE A 231 -6.06 -18.09 1.33
C ILE A 231 -5.52 -17.59 -0.02
N MET A 232 -4.27 -17.96 -0.33
CA MET A 232 -3.67 -17.65 -1.64
C MET A 232 -4.57 -18.20 -2.76
N ASP A 233 -4.88 -17.34 -3.72
CA ASP A 233 -5.66 -17.71 -4.90
C ASP A 233 -4.67 -18.01 -6.04
N ASP A 234 -4.61 -19.26 -6.49
CA ASP A 234 -3.72 -19.70 -7.57
C ASP A 234 -3.98 -18.92 -8.87
N GLN A 235 -5.21 -18.44 -9.07
CA GLN A 235 -5.56 -17.61 -10.24
C GLN A 235 -4.91 -16.21 -10.15
N ASP A 236 -4.79 -15.64 -8.95
CA ASP A 236 -4.10 -14.36 -8.77
C ASP A 236 -2.61 -14.50 -9.08
N VAL A 237 -1.98 -15.57 -8.59
CA VAL A 237 -0.57 -15.89 -8.90
C VAL A 237 -0.39 -16.12 -10.40
N HIS A 238 -1.26 -16.89 -11.03
CA HIS A 238 -1.20 -17.14 -12.48
C HIS A 238 -1.32 -15.84 -13.30
N ARG A 239 -2.26 -14.94 -12.94
CA ARG A 239 -2.39 -13.62 -13.59
C ARG A 239 -1.13 -12.78 -13.45
N TYR A 240 -0.55 -12.77 -12.25
CA TYR A 240 0.68 -12.05 -11.97
C TYR A 240 1.83 -12.55 -12.85
N ASN A 241 2.01 -13.87 -12.93
CA ASN A 241 3.04 -14.52 -13.73
C ASN A 241 2.92 -14.26 -15.22
N ILE A 242 1.72 -13.96 -15.72
CA ILE A 242 1.49 -13.55 -17.12
C ILE A 242 1.72 -12.05 -17.32
N ALA A 243 1.24 -11.22 -16.39
CA ALA A 243 1.24 -9.76 -16.56
C ALA A 243 2.64 -9.15 -16.40
N CYS A 244 3.37 -9.51 -15.34
CA CYS A 244 4.63 -8.86 -15.01
C CYS A 244 5.70 -9.00 -16.10
N PRO A 245 5.95 -10.16 -16.72
CA PRO A 245 6.89 -10.26 -17.85
C PRO A 245 6.53 -9.38 -19.04
N ARG A 246 5.25 -9.12 -19.27
CA ARG A 246 4.80 -8.22 -20.33
C ARG A 246 5.19 -6.78 -20.05
N TYR A 247 5.07 -6.33 -18.78
CA TYR A 247 5.53 -4.99 -18.38
C TYR A 247 7.03 -4.82 -18.57
N VAL A 248 7.82 -5.83 -18.20
CA VAL A 248 9.28 -5.85 -18.45
C VAL A 248 9.61 -5.62 -19.91
N ARG A 249 8.84 -6.18 -20.84
CA ARG A 249 9.00 -5.98 -22.28
C ARG A 249 8.37 -4.70 -22.83
N GLY A 250 7.82 -3.84 -21.97
CA GLY A 250 7.14 -2.60 -22.36
C GLY A 250 5.74 -2.80 -22.94
N GLU A 251 5.14 -3.98 -22.76
CA GLU A 251 3.79 -4.30 -23.22
C GLU A 251 2.76 -3.87 -22.20
N PHE A 252 2.58 -2.57 -21.98
CA PHE A 252 1.62 -2.07 -21.01
C PHE A 252 0.19 -2.22 -21.52
N GLN A 253 -0.65 -2.90 -20.73
CA GLN A 253 -2.08 -2.66 -20.82
C GLN A 253 -2.36 -1.36 -20.07
N LYS A 254 -3.06 -0.39 -20.73
CA LYS A 254 -3.56 0.78 -20.03
C LYS A 254 -4.33 0.30 -18.81
N GLY A 255 -3.87 0.71 -17.64
CA GLY A 255 -4.55 0.40 -16.39
C GLY A 255 -5.98 0.92 -16.43
N PHE A 256 -6.82 0.40 -15.55
CA PHE A 256 -8.22 0.81 -15.44
C PHE A 256 -8.27 2.31 -15.17
N GLU A 257 -9.08 3.00 -15.97
CA GLU A 257 -9.27 4.44 -15.82
C GLU A 257 -9.92 4.72 -14.46
N LEU A 258 -9.51 5.82 -13.86
CA LEU A 258 -10.27 6.43 -12.78
C LEU A 258 -11.65 6.78 -13.34
N LEU A 259 -12.68 6.06 -12.93
CA LEU A 259 -14.06 6.38 -13.26
C LEU A 259 -14.51 7.61 -12.48
#